data_59494c6abac4f0ca9700bb220b70e4ce
#
_entry.id   59494c6abac4f0ca9700bb220b70e4ce
#
_cell.length_a   1.000
_cell.length_b   1.000
_cell.length_c   1.000
_cell.angle_alpha   90.00
_cell.angle_beta   90.00
_cell.angle_gamma   90.00
#
_symmetry.space_group_name_H-M   'P 1'
#
loop_
_entity.id
_entity.type
_entity.pdbx_description
1 polymer ?
#
loop_
_entity_poly.entity_id
_entity_poly.type
_entity_poly.pdbx_seq_one_letter_code
_entity_poly.pdbx_strand_id
1 'polypeptide(L)'
;MLVLDSGAISRLSERSQAAVAMILALRDEGLWPPLVPSVVLVECLEGHGGRDAAENRFLKTCDIAESVTEALARRAAFLRRRARRGSAVDALVVASAEPGGTVLTSDPRDLAALAAHAVRVRVEQI
;
A
#
# COMPACT_ATOMS: atom_id res chain seq x y z
N MET A 1 -4.69 -3.83 10.37
CA MET A 1 -3.73 -2.90 9.77
C MET A 1 -4.07 -2.73 8.29
N LEU A 2 -4.05 -1.50 7.83
CA LEU A 2 -4.28 -1.15 6.43
C LEU A 2 -2.95 -0.73 5.81
N VAL A 3 -2.60 -1.29 4.66
CA VAL A 3 -1.40 -0.94 3.89
C VAL A 3 -1.84 -0.41 2.52
N LEU A 4 -1.24 0.70 2.10
CA LEU A 4 -1.56 1.32 0.80
C LEU A 4 -0.44 1.05 -0.20
N ASP A 5 -0.83 0.73 -1.43
CA ASP A 5 0.06 0.77 -2.58
C ASP A 5 0.01 2.14 -3.29
N SER A 6 0.79 2.29 -4.36
CA SER A 6 0.84 3.54 -5.12
C SER A 6 -0.51 3.91 -5.74
N GLY A 7 -1.26 2.94 -6.22
CA GLY A 7 -2.58 3.17 -6.83
C GLY A 7 -3.60 3.69 -5.81
N ALA A 8 -3.59 3.14 -4.59
CA ALA A 8 -4.46 3.61 -3.52
C ALA A 8 -4.09 5.04 -3.10
N ILE A 9 -2.80 5.35 -2.98
CA ILE A 9 -2.34 6.70 -2.65
C ILE A 9 -2.82 7.70 -3.71
N SER A 10 -2.64 7.39 -4.98
CA SER A 10 -3.09 8.25 -6.07
C SER A 10 -4.58 8.53 -6.01
N ARG A 11 -5.40 7.50 -5.78
CA ARG A 11 -6.86 7.64 -5.67
C ARG A 11 -7.30 8.44 -4.46
N LEU A 12 -6.73 8.15 -3.29
CA LEU A 12 -7.14 8.81 -2.04
C LEU A 12 -6.65 10.25 -1.96
N SER A 13 -5.55 10.59 -2.63
CA SER A 13 -5.01 11.96 -2.66
C SER A 13 -5.79 12.91 -3.59
N GLU A 14 -6.62 12.39 -4.48
CA GLU A 14 -7.42 13.20 -5.43
C GLU A 14 -8.47 14.10 -4.77
N ARG A 15 -8.85 13.82 -3.52
CA ARG A 15 -9.87 14.57 -2.77
C ARG A 15 -11.25 14.58 -3.42
N SER A 16 -11.57 13.57 -4.22
CA SER A 16 -12.93 13.37 -4.73
C SER A 16 -13.89 13.05 -3.59
N GLN A 17 -15.19 13.19 -3.84
CA GLN A 17 -16.20 12.80 -2.84
C GLN A 17 -16.05 11.32 -2.45
N ALA A 18 -15.77 10.45 -3.42
CA ALA A 18 -15.55 9.03 -3.18
C ALA A 18 -14.32 8.79 -2.30
N ALA A 19 -13.21 9.50 -2.54
CA ALA A 19 -12.00 9.40 -1.73
C ALA A 19 -12.24 9.87 -0.30
N VAL A 20 -12.91 11.00 -0.11
CA VAL A 20 -13.25 11.52 1.22
C VAL A 20 -14.14 10.53 1.98
N ALA A 21 -15.17 10.00 1.32
CA ALA A 21 -16.07 9.01 1.93
C ALA A 21 -15.32 7.74 2.35
N MET A 22 -14.40 7.25 1.51
CA MET A 22 -13.57 6.09 1.82
C MET A 22 -12.69 6.35 3.04
N ILE A 23 -12.02 7.49 3.10
CA ILE A 23 -11.16 7.86 4.25
C ILE A 23 -11.96 7.90 5.54
N LEU A 24 -13.16 8.50 5.50
CA LEU A 24 -14.03 8.56 6.68
C LEU A 24 -14.46 7.16 7.13
N ALA A 25 -14.84 6.29 6.21
CA ALA A 25 -15.20 4.91 6.51
C ALA A 25 -14.04 4.14 7.14
N LEU A 26 -12.83 4.28 6.58
CA LEU A 26 -11.63 3.63 7.13
C LEU A 26 -11.28 4.14 8.53
N ARG A 27 -11.49 5.42 8.80
CA ARG A 27 -11.31 5.99 10.14
C ARG A 27 -12.33 5.43 11.13
N ASP A 28 -13.58 5.33 10.72
CA ASP A 28 -14.65 4.78 11.57
C ASP A 28 -14.40 3.31 11.91
N GLU A 29 -13.77 2.57 11.00
CA GLU A 29 -13.37 1.17 11.22
C GLU A 29 -12.08 1.04 12.06
N GLY A 30 -11.45 2.14 12.44
CA GLY A 30 -10.20 2.13 13.22
C GLY A 30 -8.97 1.73 12.43
N LEU A 31 -9.02 1.86 11.10
CA LEU A 31 -7.92 1.50 10.19
C LEU A 31 -7.00 2.67 9.83
N TRP A 32 -7.24 3.85 10.41
CA TRP A 32 -6.42 5.02 10.17
C TRP A 32 -5.50 5.31 11.36
N PRO A 33 -4.22 5.71 11.16
CA PRO A 33 -3.57 5.96 9.87
C PRO A 33 -3.15 4.67 9.17
N PRO A 34 -3.17 4.64 7.82
CA PRO A 34 -2.66 3.50 7.07
C PRO A 34 -1.13 3.50 7.04
N LEU A 35 -0.56 2.31 6.88
CA LEU A 35 0.87 2.13 6.67
C LEU A 35 1.20 2.28 5.18
N VAL A 36 2.26 3.04 4.89
CA VAL A 36 2.82 3.15 3.55
C VAL A 36 4.30 2.74 3.60
N PRO A 37 4.68 1.62 2.99
CA PRO A 37 6.10 1.30 2.84
C PRO A 37 6.80 2.39 2.02
N SER A 38 7.94 2.89 2.46
CA SER A 38 8.63 4.00 1.80
C SER A 38 8.97 3.74 0.34
N VAL A 39 9.19 2.47 -0.03
CA VAL A 39 9.46 2.07 -1.43
C VAL A 39 8.31 2.40 -2.38
N VAL A 40 7.07 2.47 -1.86
CA VAL A 40 5.89 2.84 -2.65
C VAL A 40 5.98 4.28 -3.15
N LEU A 41 6.68 5.16 -2.43
CA LEU A 41 6.86 6.56 -2.81
C LEU A 41 7.57 6.70 -4.15
N VAL A 42 8.43 5.75 -4.50
CA VAL A 42 9.13 5.74 -5.80
C VAL A 42 8.14 5.64 -6.97
N GLU A 43 7.01 5.00 -6.75
CA GLU A 43 5.99 4.80 -7.78
C GLU A 43 4.92 5.91 -7.81
N CYS A 44 4.62 6.54 -6.68
CA CYS A 44 3.55 7.53 -6.61
C CYS A 44 4.03 8.99 -6.65
N LEU A 45 5.33 9.24 -6.48
CA LEU A 45 5.91 10.58 -6.53
C LEU A 45 6.79 10.76 -7.77
N GLU A 46 6.80 11.98 -8.32
CA GLU A 46 7.67 12.35 -9.43
C GLU A 46 8.97 13.03 -8.98
N GLY A 47 9.06 13.39 -7.68
CA GLY A 47 10.19 14.16 -7.15
C GLY A 47 10.10 15.66 -7.42
N HIS A 48 8.90 16.14 -7.74
CA HIS A 48 8.64 17.55 -8.03
C HIS A 48 7.56 18.08 -7.10
N GLY A 49 7.90 19.01 -6.21
CA GLY A 49 7.02 19.50 -5.15
C GLY A 49 5.66 20.00 -5.62
N GLY A 50 5.59 20.69 -6.76
CA GLY A 50 4.31 21.18 -7.31
C GLY A 50 3.42 20.05 -7.82
N ARG A 51 3.98 19.09 -8.55
CA ARG A 51 3.24 17.95 -9.11
C ARG A 51 2.85 16.94 -8.03
N ASP A 52 3.67 16.83 -7.00
CA ASP A 52 3.45 15.88 -5.89
C ASP A 52 2.67 16.50 -4.72
N ALA A 53 2.14 17.71 -4.87
CA ALA A 53 1.53 18.46 -3.75
C ALA A 53 0.35 17.71 -3.11
N ALA A 54 -0.52 17.12 -3.92
CA ALA A 54 -1.68 16.37 -3.42
C ALA A 54 -1.25 15.10 -2.69
N GLU A 55 -0.35 14.32 -3.28
CA GLU A 55 0.18 13.10 -2.68
C GLU A 55 0.95 13.41 -1.39
N ASN A 56 1.80 14.42 -1.40
CA ASN A 56 2.56 14.83 -0.21
C ASN A 56 1.64 15.26 0.93
N ARG A 57 0.56 15.97 0.63
CA ARG A 57 -0.43 16.36 1.62
C ARG A 57 -1.13 15.14 2.22
N PHE A 58 -1.50 14.19 1.38
CA PHE A 58 -2.14 12.95 1.83
C PHE A 58 -1.18 12.10 2.67
N LEU A 59 0.07 11.95 2.23
CA LEU A 59 1.08 11.13 2.92
C LEU A 59 1.38 11.63 4.34
N LYS A 60 1.19 12.92 4.63
CA LYS A 60 1.31 13.44 5.99
C LYS A 60 0.29 12.86 6.97
N THR A 61 -0.78 12.27 6.47
CA THR A 61 -1.80 11.61 7.30
C THR A 61 -1.55 10.12 7.47
N CYS A 62 -0.50 9.59 6.86
CA CYS A 62 -0.14 8.17 6.87
C CYS A 62 1.07 7.89 7.75
N ASP A 63 1.22 6.64 8.16
CA ASP A 63 2.44 6.15 8.79
C ASP A 63 3.38 5.63 7.70
N ILE A 64 4.53 6.28 7.53
CA ILE A 64 5.53 5.85 6.56
C ILE A 64 6.49 4.85 7.22
N ALA A 65 6.52 3.63 6.70
CA ALA A 65 7.53 2.64 7.09
C ALA A 65 8.83 2.95 6.35
N GLU A 66 9.75 3.65 7.02
CA GLU A 66 10.95 4.19 6.40
C GLU A 66 12.00 3.14 6.06
N SER A 67 12.02 2.01 6.76
CA SER A 67 13.04 0.98 6.62
C SER A 67 12.49 -0.28 5.96
N VAL A 68 13.29 -0.88 5.10
CA VAL A 68 13.11 -2.25 4.63
C VAL A 68 14.16 -3.10 5.33
N THR A 69 13.74 -3.92 6.31
CA THR A 69 14.65 -4.82 7.01
C THR A 69 15.05 -5.99 6.12
N GLU A 70 16.16 -6.65 6.44
CA GLU A 70 16.57 -7.86 5.73
C GLU A 70 15.48 -8.93 5.82
N ALA A 71 14.86 -9.11 6.99
CA ALA A 71 13.79 -10.09 7.18
C ALA A 71 12.58 -9.81 6.27
N LEU A 72 12.15 -8.54 6.18
CA LEU A 72 11.05 -8.13 5.31
C LEU A 72 11.39 -8.36 3.84
N ALA A 73 12.61 -7.99 3.41
CA ALA A 73 13.07 -8.20 2.04
C ALA A 73 13.10 -9.68 1.67
N ARG A 74 13.58 -10.54 2.57
CA ARG A 74 13.59 -12.00 2.36
C ARG A 74 12.18 -12.57 2.26
N ARG A 75 11.25 -12.10 3.09
CA ARG A 75 9.85 -12.53 3.05
C ARG A 75 9.19 -12.12 1.74
N ALA A 76 9.41 -10.88 1.29
CA ALA A 76 8.92 -10.39 0.02
C ALA A 76 9.46 -11.21 -1.16
N ALA A 77 10.76 -11.55 -1.14
CA ALA A 77 11.39 -12.39 -2.16
C ALA A 77 10.72 -13.78 -2.23
N PHE A 78 10.43 -14.38 -1.08
CA PHE A 78 9.71 -15.66 -1.00
C PHE A 78 8.31 -15.55 -1.64
N LEU A 79 7.54 -14.55 -1.28
CA LEU A 79 6.20 -14.35 -1.83
C LEU A 79 6.22 -14.15 -3.35
N ARG A 80 7.14 -13.32 -3.83
CA ARG A 80 7.30 -13.04 -5.25
C ARG A 80 7.65 -14.29 -6.04
N ARG A 81 8.56 -15.10 -5.51
CA ARG A 81 8.96 -16.36 -6.12
C ARG A 81 7.79 -17.33 -6.23
N ARG A 82 7.01 -17.46 -5.18
CA ARG A 82 5.85 -18.36 -5.13
C ARG A 82 4.74 -17.89 -6.07
N ALA A 83 4.45 -16.61 -6.09
CA ALA A 83 3.39 -16.04 -6.92
C ALA A 83 3.75 -16.02 -8.42
N ARG A 84 5.03 -15.94 -8.75
CA ARG A 84 5.55 -15.82 -10.12
C ARG A 84 5.00 -14.61 -10.87
N ARG A 85 4.60 -13.58 -10.14
CA ARG A 85 4.14 -12.30 -10.69
C ARG A 85 4.21 -11.22 -9.62
N GLY A 86 4.07 -9.98 -10.06
CA GLY A 86 4.20 -8.82 -9.20
C GLY A 86 5.64 -8.28 -9.17
N SER A 87 5.75 -6.99 -8.91
CA SER A 87 7.03 -6.31 -8.76
C SER A 87 7.65 -6.56 -7.38
N ALA A 88 8.90 -6.15 -7.21
CA ALA A 88 9.53 -6.15 -5.89
C ALA A 88 8.78 -5.25 -4.90
N VAL A 89 8.27 -4.11 -5.36
CA VAL A 89 7.47 -3.19 -4.52
C VAL A 89 6.15 -3.84 -4.12
N ASP A 90 5.44 -4.48 -5.05
CA ASP A 90 4.20 -5.21 -4.74
C ASP A 90 4.44 -6.27 -3.66
N ALA A 91 5.52 -7.02 -3.78
CA ALA A 91 5.87 -8.06 -2.81
C ALA A 91 6.16 -7.46 -1.42
N LEU A 92 6.84 -6.32 -1.36
CA LEU A 92 7.08 -5.61 -0.10
C LEU A 92 5.80 -5.07 0.52
N VAL A 93 4.87 -4.57 -0.28
CA VAL A 93 3.55 -4.13 0.19
C VAL A 93 2.79 -5.28 0.85
N VAL A 94 2.70 -6.42 0.19
CA VAL A 94 2.00 -7.60 0.74
C VAL A 94 2.70 -8.13 1.99
N ALA A 95 4.03 -8.26 1.97
CA ALA A 95 4.79 -8.71 3.12
C ALA A 95 4.61 -7.77 4.32
N SER A 96 4.51 -6.46 4.09
CA SER A 96 4.26 -5.47 5.14
C SER A 96 2.89 -5.61 5.80
N ALA A 97 1.92 -6.19 5.10
CA ALA A 97 0.57 -6.42 5.62
C ALA A 97 0.46 -7.70 6.45
N GLU A 98 1.46 -8.56 6.44
CA GLU A 98 1.46 -9.79 7.27
C GLU A 98 1.68 -9.48 8.75
N PRO A 99 1.06 -10.26 9.64
CA PRO A 99 -0.07 -11.16 9.41
C PRO A 99 -1.41 -10.42 9.49
N GLY A 100 -2.37 -10.84 8.68
CA GLY A 100 -3.78 -10.45 8.88
C GLY A 100 -4.17 -9.05 8.43
N GLY A 101 -3.27 -8.29 7.80
CA GLY A 101 -3.58 -6.96 7.31
C GLY A 101 -4.35 -6.95 5.99
N THR A 102 -4.75 -5.75 5.58
CA THR A 102 -5.44 -5.50 4.31
C THR A 102 -4.61 -4.56 3.46
N VAL A 103 -4.41 -4.92 2.19
CA VAL A 103 -3.80 -4.06 1.18
C VAL A 103 -4.91 -3.41 0.37
N LEU A 104 -4.90 -2.08 0.28
CA LEU A 104 -5.82 -1.33 -0.56
C LEU A 104 -5.09 -0.91 -1.84
N THR A 105 -5.71 -1.13 -2.99
CA THR A 105 -5.10 -0.91 -4.31
C THR A 105 -6.13 -0.50 -5.35
N SER A 106 -5.69 0.14 -6.42
CA SER A 106 -6.52 0.38 -7.60
C SER A 106 -6.42 -0.75 -8.64
N ASP A 107 -5.39 -1.61 -8.55
CA ASP A 107 -5.21 -2.78 -9.42
C ASP A 107 -4.84 -4.01 -8.59
N PRO A 108 -5.82 -4.85 -8.23
CA PRO A 108 -5.60 -5.95 -7.30
C PRO A 108 -4.90 -7.18 -7.87
N ARG A 109 -4.70 -7.27 -9.18
CA ARG A 109 -4.34 -8.53 -9.86
C ARG A 109 -3.05 -9.15 -9.33
N ASP A 110 -1.94 -8.41 -9.37
CA ASP A 110 -0.64 -8.92 -8.92
C ASP A 110 -0.57 -9.06 -7.40
N LEU A 111 -1.17 -8.10 -6.69
CA LEU A 111 -1.22 -8.12 -5.23
C LEU A 111 -2.02 -9.31 -4.70
N ALA A 112 -3.14 -9.66 -5.35
CA ALA A 112 -3.92 -10.84 -4.97
C ALA A 112 -3.14 -12.14 -5.16
N ALA A 113 -2.38 -12.24 -6.26
CA ALA A 113 -1.52 -13.41 -6.50
C ALA A 113 -0.45 -13.57 -5.41
N LEU A 114 0.16 -12.47 -4.98
CA LEU A 114 1.13 -12.45 -3.88
C LEU A 114 0.47 -12.79 -2.54
N ALA A 115 -0.69 -12.19 -2.26
CA ALA A 115 -1.43 -12.39 -1.01
C ALA A 115 -1.92 -13.83 -0.83
N ALA A 116 -2.12 -14.58 -1.93
CA ALA A 116 -2.49 -15.99 -1.87
C ALA A 116 -1.43 -16.85 -1.14
N HIS A 117 -0.20 -16.40 -1.06
CA HIS A 117 0.90 -17.08 -0.36
C HIS A 117 1.27 -16.42 0.96
N ALA A 118 0.61 -15.33 1.31
CA ALA A 118 0.88 -14.58 2.54
C ALA A 118 -0.01 -15.05 3.70
N VAL A 119 0.37 -14.68 4.92
CA VAL A 119 -0.36 -15.06 6.13
C VAL A 119 -1.55 -14.14 6.34
N ARG A 120 -2.74 -14.59 5.90
CA ARG A 120 -4.04 -13.92 6.11
C ARG A 120 -4.08 -12.47 5.64
N VAL A 121 -3.42 -12.18 4.54
CA VAL A 121 -3.48 -10.85 3.92
C VAL A 121 -4.67 -10.80 2.96
N ARG A 122 -5.47 -9.75 3.08
CA ARG A 122 -6.57 -9.45 2.16
C ARG A 122 -6.16 -8.34 1.22
N VAL A 123 -6.67 -8.39 0.00
CA VAL A 123 -6.49 -7.34 -1.00
C VAL A 123 -7.85 -6.80 -1.37
N GLU A 124 -8.04 -5.50 -1.21
CA GLU A 124 -9.28 -4.82 -1.53
C GLU A 124 -9.05 -3.77 -2.61
N GLN A 125 -9.98 -3.70 -3.55
CA GLN A 125 -9.93 -2.73 -4.64
C GLN A 125 -10.67 -1.46 -4.25
N ILE A 126 -10.00 -0.34 -4.48
CA ILE A 126 -10.60 0.97 -4.33
C ILE A 126 -11.26 1.43 -5.63
#